data_f6b00592eba7ecb41df2666bbcda1fb0
#
_entry.id   f6b00592eba7ecb41df2666bbcda1fb0
#
_cell.length_a   1.000
_cell.length_b   1.000
_cell.length_c   1.000
_cell.angle_alpha   90.00
_cell.angle_beta   90.00
_cell.angle_gamma   90.00
#
_symmetry.space_group_name_H-M   'P 1'
#
loop_
_entity.id
_entity.type
_entity.pdbx_description
1 polymer ?
#
loop_
_entity_poly.entity_id
_entity_poly.type
_entity_poly.pdbx_seq_one_letter_code
_entity_poly.pdbx_strand_id
1 'polypeptide(L)'
;MKRLLGVLLACMWLPASVAAQADFDILKGQPRASIAFQYANNFILVEVRLFGLLPMSFIFDTGAEHTILFKKEFADIFKTQYDLRVPIIGSDLSREIYALVARSVDIEVIGLDPVQRDILVLEEDYLTLDEITGRPIHGILGSSFFKNVVVQLDFRKQRLILHSPESFHPPSGAFHEYEITVRSGKPYLKSIVSLAGNTKLDVILLIDTGAGLPLLLHNNTDPRLVLPEHYIRGKLGLGLGGFVEGHLGRIEALNLGVLTFPHILTSFQDLSHSVMQDSTRFRNGLIGTQLLTRFQVYIDYVNEKMYLRTQGNYNKKFKMDKSGLIIFAMGQNLNIYVVQDILANSPAADADIRQGDIIKKVQGLPASMYALDNLLHIFQRREGKSITLVIQRKQETLKKRFKLKELI
;
A
#
# COMPACT_ATOMS: atom_id res chain seq x y z
N MET A 1 75.78 12.37 13.84
CA MET A 1 75.28 11.00 13.47
C MET A 1 74.19 10.59 14.44
N LYS A 2 72.95 10.82 14.10
CA LYS A 2 71.78 10.38 14.88
C LYS A 2 70.94 9.51 13.95
N ARG A 3 70.86 8.18 14.24
CA ARG A 3 70.00 7.22 13.53
C ARG A 3 68.58 7.40 13.97
N LEU A 4 67.68 7.74 13.07
CA LEU A 4 66.23 7.66 13.26
C LEU A 4 65.80 6.20 13.00
N LEU A 5 65.25 5.58 14.03
CA LEU A 5 64.52 4.32 13.94
C LEU A 5 63.10 4.64 13.45
N GLY A 6 62.79 4.22 12.25
CA GLY A 6 61.41 4.26 11.76
C GLY A 6 60.59 3.08 12.31
N VAL A 7 59.57 3.38 13.10
CA VAL A 7 58.58 2.39 13.53
C VAL A 7 57.53 2.27 12.42
N LEU A 8 57.54 1.14 11.73
CA LEU A 8 56.43 0.73 10.80
C LEU A 8 55.22 0.32 11.67
N LEU A 9 54.20 1.19 11.73
CA LEU A 9 52.86 0.78 12.19
C LEU A 9 52.21 -0.02 11.09
N ALA A 10 52.20 -1.35 11.23
CA ALA A 10 51.36 -2.22 10.43
C ALA A 10 49.89 -1.99 10.87
N CYS A 11 49.15 -1.24 10.09
CA CYS A 11 47.70 -1.21 10.19
C CYS A 11 47.14 -2.62 9.81
N MET A 12 46.90 -3.46 10.82
CA MET A 12 46.07 -4.61 10.65
C MET A 12 44.66 -4.14 10.28
N TRP A 13 44.34 -4.22 9.00
CA TRP A 13 42.96 -4.26 8.54
C TRP A 13 42.36 -5.55 9.06
N LEU A 14 41.65 -5.49 10.18
CA LEU A 14 40.66 -6.48 10.51
C LEU A 14 39.55 -6.36 9.46
N PRO A 15 39.24 -7.40 8.67
CA PRO A 15 38.02 -7.40 7.90
C PRO A 15 36.90 -7.27 8.92
N ALA A 16 36.13 -6.17 8.87
CA ALA A 16 34.84 -6.13 9.49
C ALA A 16 34.08 -7.33 8.91
N SER A 17 34.03 -8.40 9.69
CA SER A 17 33.05 -9.45 9.46
C SER A 17 31.70 -8.75 9.62
N VAL A 18 31.15 -8.30 8.50
CA VAL A 18 29.72 -8.14 8.37
C VAL A 18 29.19 -9.50 8.79
N ALA A 19 28.72 -9.59 10.03
CA ALA A 19 27.91 -10.71 10.44
C ALA A 19 26.76 -10.69 9.45
N ALA A 20 26.83 -11.56 8.45
CA ALA A 20 25.71 -11.88 7.60
C ALA A 20 24.61 -12.21 8.61
N GLN A 21 23.64 -11.33 8.73
CA GLN A 21 22.45 -11.59 9.51
C GLN A 21 21.97 -12.93 9.00
N ALA A 22 22.04 -13.96 9.83
CA ALA A 22 21.65 -15.31 9.44
C ALA A 22 20.29 -15.17 8.78
N ASP A 23 20.20 -15.51 7.50
CA ASP A 23 18.98 -15.47 6.75
C ASP A 23 18.03 -16.48 7.40
N PHE A 24 17.18 -15.96 8.29
CA PHE A 24 16.24 -16.80 9.00
C PHE A 24 15.24 -17.29 7.97
N ASP A 25 15.34 -18.57 7.65
CA ASP A 25 14.38 -19.26 6.80
C ASP A 25 12.99 -19.23 7.46
N ILE A 26 12.10 -18.35 6.97
CA ILE A 26 10.72 -18.24 7.48
C ILE A 26 9.89 -19.48 7.17
N LEU A 27 10.36 -20.34 6.28
CA LEU A 27 9.73 -21.60 5.91
C LEU A 27 10.29 -22.80 6.71
N LYS A 28 11.42 -22.60 7.43
CA LYS A 28 12.09 -23.67 8.24
C LYS A 28 12.28 -24.97 7.45
N GLY A 29 12.78 -24.85 6.22
CA GLY A 29 13.03 -25.98 5.33
C GLY A 29 11.78 -26.55 4.63
N GLN A 30 10.61 -26.00 4.87
CA GLN A 30 9.40 -26.37 4.10
C GLN A 30 9.46 -25.81 2.68
N PRO A 31 9.04 -26.57 1.66
CA PRO A 31 9.08 -26.09 0.28
C PRO A 31 8.10 -24.93 0.02
N ARG A 32 7.05 -24.83 0.83
CA ARG A 32 6.05 -23.75 0.76
C ARG A 32 5.19 -23.66 2.00
N ALA A 33 4.68 -22.46 2.26
CA ALA A 33 3.64 -22.21 3.26
C ALA A 33 2.50 -21.38 2.66
N SER A 34 1.28 -21.51 3.21
CA SER A 34 0.10 -20.82 2.72
C SER A 34 -0.60 -20.07 3.84
N ILE A 35 -0.68 -18.76 3.72
CA ILE A 35 -1.26 -17.82 4.68
C ILE A 35 -2.60 -17.36 4.13
N ALA A 36 -3.66 -17.36 4.95
CA ALA A 36 -4.92 -16.71 4.60
C ALA A 36 -4.78 -15.19 4.71
N PHE A 37 -5.40 -14.45 3.82
CA PHE A 37 -5.54 -13.01 3.97
C PHE A 37 -6.98 -12.55 3.74
N GLN A 38 -7.31 -11.39 4.27
CA GLN A 38 -8.53 -10.68 3.93
C GLN A 38 -8.18 -9.57 2.93
N TYR A 39 -8.99 -9.43 1.89
CA TYR A 39 -8.86 -8.29 0.97
C TYR A 39 -9.97 -7.29 1.28
N ALA A 40 -9.60 -6.15 1.85
CA ALA A 40 -10.54 -5.12 2.29
C ALA A 40 -10.03 -3.72 1.95
N ASN A 41 -10.90 -2.89 1.39
CA ASN A 41 -10.58 -1.52 0.95
C ASN A 41 -9.26 -1.42 0.13
N ASN A 42 -9.05 -2.41 -0.74
CA ASN A 42 -7.86 -2.56 -1.58
C ASN A 42 -6.55 -2.86 -0.83
N PHE A 43 -6.61 -3.33 0.42
CA PHE A 43 -5.45 -3.79 1.17
C PHE A 43 -5.48 -5.30 1.39
N ILE A 44 -4.31 -5.93 1.42
CA ILE A 44 -4.10 -7.31 1.80
C ILE A 44 -3.84 -7.33 3.30
N LEU A 45 -4.76 -7.89 4.09
CA LEU A 45 -4.66 -7.97 5.53
C LEU A 45 -4.32 -9.37 5.96
N VAL A 46 -3.20 -9.53 6.66
CA VAL A 46 -2.74 -10.79 7.26
C VAL A 46 -2.82 -10.70 8.77
N GLU A 47 -3.04 -11.85 9.42
CA GLU A 47 -3.05 -11.92 10.87
C GLU A 47 -1.64 -12.21 11.38
N VAL A 48 -1.17 -11.38 12.29
CA VAL A 48 0.15 -11.44 12.91
C VAL A 48 0.00 -11.45 14.42
N ARG A 49 0.70 -12.35 15.11
CA ARG A 49 0.90 -12.27 16.56
C ARG A 49 2.27 -11.69 16.84
N LEU A 50 2.32 -10.69 17.68
CA LEU A 50 3.56 -10.18 18.25
C LEU A 50 3.63 -10.61 19.71
N PHE A 51 4.81 -10.99 20.18
CA PHE A 51 5.05 -11.41 21.56
C PHE A 51 4.13 -12.56 22.02
N GLY A 52 3.67 -13.42 21.11
CA GLY A 52 2.76 -14.54 21.45
C GLY A 52 1.32 -14.16 21.77
N LEU A 53 0.93 -12.91 21.53
CA LEU A 53 -0.40 -12.39 21.85
C LEU A 53 -1.48 -12.71 20.82
N LEU A 54 -2.66 -12.07 21.09
CA LEU A 54 -3.82 -12.11 20.22
C LEU A 54 -3.46 -11.67 18.79
N PRO A 55 -4.10 -12.28 17.78
CA PRO A 55 -3.88 -11.90 16.41
C PRO A 55 -4.22 -10.43 16.15
N MET A 56 -3.33 -9.73 15.47
CA MET A 56 -3.45 -8.35 15.03
C MET A 56 -3.47 -8.31 13.52
N SER A 57 -4.27 -7.42 12.92
CA SER A 57 -4.31 -7.25 11.46
C SER A 57 -3.16 -6.36 11.00
N PHE A 58 -2.35 -6.86 10.07
CA PHE A 58 -1.26 -6.14 9.43
C PHE A 58 -1.49 -6.05 7.93
N ILE A 59 -1.16 -4.91 7.33
CA ILE A 59 -1.12 -4.76 5.87
C ILE A 59 0.13 -5.49 5.38
N PHE A 60 -0.03 -6.43 4.45
CA PHE A 60 1.09 -7.02 3.71
C PHE A 60 1.56 -6.02 2.65
N ASP A 61 2.78 -5.49 2.80
CA ASP A 61 3.25 -4.33 2.05
C ASP A 61 4.63 -4.59 1.41
N THR A 62 4.64 -4.73 0.09
CA THR A 62 5.88 -4.87 -0.70
C THR A 62 6.59 -3.54 -0.94
N GLY A 63 5.92 -2.42 -0.69
CA GLY A 63 6.48 -1.07 -0.79
C GLY A 63 7.17 -0.58 0.48
N ALA A 64 6.90 -1.19 1.63
CA ALA A 64 7.59 -0.93 2.90
C ALA A 64 8.76 -1.89 3.09
N GLU A 65 9.89 -1.38 3.60
CA GLU A 65 11.06 -2.20 3.90
C GLU A 65 10.92 -2.92 5.24
N HIS A 66 10.50 -2.19 6.27
CA HIS A 66 10.42 -2.67 7.64
C HIS A 66 9.00 -3.04 8.05
N THR A 67 8.90 -3.99 8.98
CA THR A 67 7.65 -4.22 9.70
C THR A 67 7.45 -3.09 10.70
N ILE A 68 6.25 -2.50 10.73
CA ILE A 68 5.91 -1.33 11.53
C ILE A 68 4.68 -1.64 12.38
N LEU A 69 4.77 -1.44 13.69
CA LEU A 69 3.64 -1.43 14.61
C LEU A 69 3.18 0.02 14.83
N PHE A 70 1.88 0.30 14.66
CA PHE A 70 1.36 1.67 14.71
C PHE A 70 1.11 2.19 16.13
N LYS A 71 0.70 1.31 17.03
CA LYS A 71 0.30 1.68 18.40
C LYS A 71 1.33 1.17 19.38
N LYS A 72 2.09 2.11 19.94
CA LYS A 72 3.18 1.83 20.90
C LYS A 72 2.69 1.09 22.14
N GLU A 73 1.43 1.31 22.54
CA GLU A 73 0.82 0.70 23.72
C GLU A 73 0.87 -0.83 23.66
N PHE A 74 0.77 -1.44 22.47
CA PHE A 74 0.88 -2.89 22.33
C PHE A 74 2.28 -3.40 22.66
N ALA A 75 3.32 -2.66 22.29
CA ALA A 75 4.69 -3.05 22.62
C ALA A 75 5.03 -2.76 24.09
N ASP A 76 4.52 -1.67 24.65
CA ASP A 76 4.75 -1.27 26.05
C ASP A 76 4.18 -2.27 27.07
N ILE A 77 3.07 -2.95 26.75
CA ILE A 77 2.52 -4.04 27.57
C ILE A 77 3.58 -5.11 27.88
N PHE A 78 4.53 -5.35 26.95
CA PHE A 78 5.62 -6.32 27.08
C PHE A 78 6.91 -5.73 27.63
N LYS A 79 6.89 -4.48 28.11
CA LYS A 79 8.08 -3.79 28.58
C LYS A 79 9.19 -3.80 27.52
N THR A 80 8.81 -3.67 26.25
CA THR A 80 9.75 -3.66 25.14
C THR A 80 10.78 -2.55 25.34
N GLN A 81 12.06 -2.91 25.23
CA GLN A 81 13.14 -1.94 25.24
C GLN A 81 13.34 -1.39 23.82
N TYR A 82 13.54 -0.09 23.73
CA TYR A 82 13.79 0.58 22.47
C TYR A 82 15.21 1.10 22.44
N ASP A 83 15.98 0.70 21.43
CA ASP A 83 17.40 1.06 21.33
C ASP A 83 17.63 2.42 20.67
N LEU A 84 16.85 2.70 19.64
CA LEU A 84 17.05 3.85 18.76
C LEU A 84 15.71 4.50 18.43
N ARG A 85 15.79 5.81 18.19
CA ARG A 85 14.73 6.60 17.58
C ARG A 85 15.17 6.98 16.17
N VAL A 86 14.41 6.57 15.17
CA VAL A 86 14.76 6.75 13.76
C VAL A 86 13.69 7.56 13.03
N PRO A 87 14.08 8.48 12.14
CA PRO A 87 13.11 9.12 11.27
C PRO A 87 12.65 8.16 10.18
N ILE A 88 11.34 8.17 9.90
CA ILE A 88 10.73 7.45 8.78
C ILE A 88 10.16 8.49 7.84
N ILE A 89 10.42 8.31 6.55
CA ILE A 89 9.75 9.11 5.52
C ILE A 89 8.44 8.41 5.18
N GLY A 90 7.32 9.08 5.43
CA GLY A 90 6.00 8.60 5.07
C GLY A 90 5.82 8.49 3.55
N SER A 91 4.82 7.74 3.10
CA SER A 91 4.50 7.62 1.68
C SER A 91 3.97 8.92 1.05
N ASP A 92 3.49 9.84 1.88
CA ASP A 92 3.12 11.21 1.48
C ASP A 92 4.36 12.09 1.24
N LEU A 93 5.55 11.60 1.67
CA LEU A 93 6.86 12.23 1.47
C LEU A 93 6.96 13.66 2.04
N SER A 94 6.00 14.10 2.85
CA SER A 94 5.87 15.48 3.32
C SER A 94 6.30 15.68 4.77
N ARG A 95 6.28 14.61 5.58
CA ARG A 95 6.62 14.69 7.01
C ARG A 95 7.61 13.62 7.41
N GLU A 96 8.58 14.02 8.20
CA GLU A 96 9.35 13.09 9.01
C GLU A 96 8.48 12.65 10.18
N ILE A 97 8.23 11.37 10.28
CA ILE A 97 7.65 10.74 11.47
C ILE A 97 8.74 9.96 12.17
N TYR A 98 8.59 9.75 13.47
CA TYR A 98 9.60 9.03 14.23
C TYR A 98 9.07 7.68 14.68
N ALA A 99 9.95 6.69 14.61
CA ALA A 99 9.71 5.36 15.13
C ALA A 99 10.83 4.93 16.05
N LEU A 100 10.48 4.07 16.98
CA LEU A 100 11.38 3.41 17.90
C LEU A 100 11.75 2.05 17.35
N VAL A 101 13.01 1.65 17.47
CA VAL A 101 13.47 0.32 17.06
C VAL A 101 13.30 -0.64 18.23
N ALA A 102 12.43 -1.64 18.07
CA ALA A 102 12.28 -2.77 18.98
C ALA A 102 13.04 -3.97 18.42
N ARG A 103 13.99 -4.51 19.19
CA ARG A 103 14.87 -5.60 18.76
C ARG A 103 14.30 -6.97 19.09
N SER A 104 14.60 -7.93 18.20
CA SER A 104 14.33 -9.36 18.41
C SER A 104 12.91 -9.67 18.89
N VAL A 105 11.94 -9.00 18.27
CA VAL A 105 10.51 -9.21 18.55
C VAL A 105 10.07 -10.53 17.92
N ASP A 106 9.38 -11.37 18.70
CA ASP A 106 8.76 -12.59 18.19
C ASP A 106 7.56 -12.23 17.31
N ILE A 107 7.66 -12.54 16.01
CA ILE A 107 6.62 -12.34 15.02
C ILE A 107 6.14 -13.70 14.53
N GLU A 108 4.86 -13.98 14.71
CA GLU A 108 4.19 -15.14 14.13
C GLU A 108 3.15 -14.63 13.11
N VAL A 109 3.38 -14.85 11.84
CA VAL A 109 2.32 -14.71 10.83
C VAL A 109 1.50 -15.98 10.85
N ILE A 110 0.18 -15.87 11.04
CA ILE A 110 -0.68 -17.06 11.20
C ILE A 110 -0.57 -17.98 9.98
N GLY A 111 -0.05 -19.18 10.20
CA GLY A 111 0.28 -20.15 9.15
C GLY A 111 1.77 -20.32 8.90
N LEU A 112 2.62 -19.59 9.66
CA LEU A 112 4.06 -19.75 9.70
C LEU A 112 4.52 -19.98 11.14
N ASP A 113 5.69 -20.53 11.29
CA ASP A 113 6.36 -20.58 12.60
C ASP A 113 6.85 -19.19 13.05
N PRO A 114 6.90 -18.92 14.36
CA PRO A 114 7.43 -17.68 14.88
C PRO A 114 8.89 -17.45 14.49
N VAL A 115 9.21 -16.19 14.17
CA VAL A 115 10.58 -15.74 13.89
C VAL A 115 10.87 -14.44 14.65
N GLN A 116 12.13 -14.27 15.04
CA GLN A 116 12.56 -13.03 15.69
C GLN A 116 13.00 -12.00 14.65
N ARG A 117 12.49 -10.79 14.73
CA ARG A 117 12.85 -9.67 13.86
C ARG A 117 12.87 -8.36 14.63
N ASP A 118 13.71 -7.46 14.15
CA ASP A 118 13.63 -6.05 14.54
C ASP A 118 12.42 -5.42 13.85
N ILE A 119 11.64 -4.65 14.60
CA ILE A 119 10.50 -3.92 14.08
C ILE A 119 10.59 -2.44 14.44
N LEU A 120 9.89 -1.64 13.68
CA LEU A 120 9.66 -0.24 14.01
C LEU A 120 8.33 -0.10 14.76
N VAL A 121 8.33 0.73 15.79
CA VAL A 121 7.12 1.06 16.56
C VAL A 121 6.92 2.56 16.45
N LEU A 122 5.79 3.01 15.91
CA LEU A 122 5.48 4.43 15.83
C LEU A 122 5.29 5.00 17.23
N GLU A 123 5.82 6.20 17.46
CA GLU A 123 5.62 6.92 18.73
C GLU A 123 4.16 7.32 18.92
N GLU A 124 3.47 7.64 17.84
CA GLU A 124 2.05 8.00 17.78
C GLU A 124 1.41 7.37 16.54
N ASP A 125 0.14 6.99 16.64
CA ASP A 125 -0.64 6.52 15.49
C ASP A 125 -1.16 7.70 14.67
N TYR A 126 -0.35 8.13 13.71
CA TYR A 126 -0.70 9.24 12.80
C TYR A 126 -1.65 8.82 11.66
N LEU A 127 -1.96 7.52 11.54
CA LEU A 127 -2.45 6.97 10.26
C LEU A 127 -3.95 6.87 10.18
N THR A 128 -4.65 6.76 11.29
CA THR A 128 -6.11 6.53 11.31
C THR A 128 -6.59 5.54 10.23
N LEU A 129 -5.74 4.54 9.89
CA LEU A 129 -6.06 3.53 8.87
C LEU A 129 -7.30 2.71 9.26
N ASP A 130 -7.55 2.55 10.56
CA ASP A 130 -8.76 1.94 11.08
C ASP A 130 -10.01 2.63 10.53
N GLU A 131 -10.02 3.97 10.54
CA GLU A 131 -11.15 4.78 10.10
C GLU A 131 -11.37 4.73 8.58
N ILE A 132 -10.27 4.65 7.83
CA ILE A 132 -10.30 4.61 6.35
C ILE A 132 -10.65 3.22 5.84
N THR A 133 -10.20 2.18 6.52
CA THR A 133 -10.48 0.80 6.12
C THR A 133 -11.79 0.28 6.71
N GLY A 134 -12.29 0.91 7.77
CA GLY A 134 -13.42 0.40 8.56
C GLY A 134 -13.09 -0.91 9.28
N ARG A 135 -11.80 -1.16 9.54
CA ARG A 135 -11.27 -2.35 10.19
C ARG A 135 -10.08 -1.99 11.07
N PRO A 136 -9.87 -2.68 12.21
CA PRO A 136 -8.67 -2.49 12.99
C PRO A 136 -7.42 -2.85 12.18
N ILE A 137 -6.49 -1.92 12.05
CA ILE A 137 -5.18 -2.13 11.44
C ILE A 137 -4.12 -1.78 12.47
N HIS A 138 -3.24 -2.72 12.76
CA HIS A 138 -2.27 -2.56 13.84
C HIS A 138 -0.87 -2.25 13.33
N GLY A 139 -0.59 -2.53 12.04
CA GLY A 139 0.73 -2.34 11.49
C GLY A 139 0.86 -2.71 10.02
N ILE A 140 2.10 -2.68 9.57
CA ILE A 140 2.55 -3.09 8.23
C ILE A 140 3.53 -4.24 8.38
N LEU A 141 3.35 -5.32 7.64
CA LEU A 141 4.32 -6.38 7.44
C LEU A 141 5.16 -6.06 6.21
N GLY A 142 6.35 -5.52 6.41
CA GLY A 142 7.23 -5.07 5.35
C GLY A 142 8.05 -6.16 4.68
N SER A 143 8.71 -5.83 3.58
CA SER A 143 9.47 -6.75 2.73
C SER A 143 10.64 -7.44 3.43
N SER A 144 11.22 -6.85 4.46
CA SER A 144 12.26 -7.48 5.27
C SER A 144 11.84 -8.82 5.86
N PHE A 145 10.54 -9.06 6.01
CA PHE A 145 10.01 -10.32 6.50
C PHE A 145 10.03 -11.42 5.43
N PHE A 146 9.81 -11.10 4.15
CA PHE A 146 9.57 -12.08 3.08
C PHE A 146 10.48 -11.92 1.84
N LYS A 147 11.49 -11.05 1.84
CA LYS A 147 12.38 -10.77 0.70
C LYS A 147 13.23 -11.96 0.23
N ASN A 148 13.36 -13.03 1.03
CA ASN A 148 14.18 -14.19 0.72
C ASN A 148 13.38 -15.40 0.22
N VAL A 149 12.11 -15.20 -0.12
CA VAL A 149 11.22 -16.24 -0.64
C VAL A 149 10.55 -15.78 -1.93
N VAL A 150 9.91 -16.69 -2.64
CA VAL A 150 9.03 -16.34 -3.75
C VAL A 150 7.62 -16.15 -3.19
N VAL A 151 7.08 -14.95 -3.40
CA VAL A 151 5.76 -14.54 -2.92
C VAL A 151 4.73 -14.76 -4.03
N GLN A 152 3.73 -15.60 -3.79
CA GLN A 152 2.58 -15.77 -4.67
C GLN A 152 1.34 -15.13 -4.06
N LEU A 153 0.68 -14.23 -4.79
CA LEU A 153 -0.59 -13.61 -4.43
C LEU A 153 -1.73 -14.24 -5.25
N ASP A 154 -2.61 -14.95 -4.58
CA ASP A 154 -3.85 -15.48 -5.17
C ASP A 154 -5.05 -14.71 -4.57
N PHE A 155 -5.40 -13.59 -5.20
CA PHE A 155 -6.52 -12.75 -4.76
C PHE A 155 -7.88 -13.46 -4.84
N ARG A 156 -8.03 -14.42 -5.75
CA ARG A 156 -9.29 -15.17 -5.90
C ARG A 156 -9.54 -16.11 -4.73
N LYS A 157 -8.48 -16.77 -4.27
CA LYS A 157 -8.53 -17.67 -3.12
C LYS A 157 -8.23 -16.95 -1.80
N GLN A 158 -7.83 -15.67 -1.86
CA GLN A 158 -7.34 -14.90 -0.72
C GLN A 158 -6.22 -15.63 0.03
N ARG A 159 -5.21 -16.07 -0.74
CA ARG A 159 -4.04 -16.78 -0.24
C ARG A 159 -2.76 -16.08 -0.64
N LEU A 160 -1.92 -15.86 0.34
CA LEU A 160 -0.51 -15.53 0.20
C LEU A 160 0.25 -16.85 0.35
N ILE A 161 0.99 -17.25 -0.68
CA ILE A 161 1.76 -18.49 -0.66
C ILE A 161 3.22 -18.10 -0.79
N LEU A 162 4.02 -18.53 0.17
CA LEU A 162 5.46 -18.35 0.19
C LEU A 162 6.11 -19.65 -0.28
N HIS A 163 7.04 -19.56 -1.22
CA HIS A 163 7.78 -20.71 -1.73
C HIS A 163 9.26 -20.56 -1.40
N SER A 164 9.91 -21.66 -1.03
CA SER A 164 11.37 -21.72 -0.92
C SER A 164 11.98 -21.54 -2.31
N PRO A 165 12.97 -20.66 -2.47
CA PRO A 165 13.63 -20.43 -3.77
C PRO A 165 14.25 -21.71 -4.34
N GLU A 166 14.80 -22.59 -3.49
CA GLU A 166 15.47 -23.82 -3.92
C GLU A 166 14.49 -24.83 -4.54
N SER A 167 13.23 -24.83 -4.10
CA SER A 167 12.19 -25.74 -4.58
C SER A 167 11.20 -25.09 -5.54
N PHE A 168 11.29 -23.77 -5.74
CA PHE A 168 10.40 -23.05 -6.62
C PHE A 168 10.70 -23.35 -8.08
N HIS A 169 9.67 -23.65 -8.84
CA HIS A 169 9.73 -23.77 -10.28
C HIS A 169 8.84 -22.68 -10.89
N PRO A 170 9.37 -21.91 -11.86
CA PRO A 170 8.57 -20.90 -12.54
C PRO A 170 7.24 -21.46 -13.06
N PRO A 171 6.13 -20.75 -12.87
CA PRO A 171 4.85 -21.25 -13.29
C PRO A 171 4.77 -21.38 -14.81
N SER A 172 4.26 -22.48 -15.32
CA SER A 172 4.06 -22.74 -16.73
C SER A 172 2.70 -22.24 -17.25
N GLY A 173 2.51 -22.27 -18.57
CA GLY A 173 1.25 -21.94 -19.21
C GLY A 173 1.10 -20.45 -19.52
N ALA A 174 -0.06 -19.85 -19.23
CA ALA A 174 -0.41 -18.47 -19.60
C ALA A 174 0.20 -17.39 -18.68
N PHE A 175 1.36 -17.67 -18.09
CA PHE A 175 2.09 -16.65 -17.32
C PHE A 175 3.04 -15.87 -18.25
N HIS A 176 3.10 -14.57 -18.00
CA HIS A 176 4.10 -13.68 -18.59
C HIS A 176 5.19 -13.42 -17.57
N GLU A 177 6.44 -13.66 -17.95
CA GLU A 177 7.60 -13.37 -17.11
C GLU A 177 8.09 -11.95 -17.35
N TYR A 178 8.48 -11.29 -16.27
CA TYR A 178 9.04 -9.94 -16.25
C TYR A 178 10.31 -9.92 -15.41
N GLU A 179 11.31 -9.21 -15.89
CA GLU A 179 12.46 -8.84 -15.08
C GLU A 179 12.07 -7.69 -14.17
N ILE A 180 12.40 -7.83 -12.89
CA ILE A 180 12.24 -6.77 -11.90
C ILE A 180 13.62 -6.43 -11.32
N THR A 181 13.71 -5.30 -10.64
CA THR A 181 14.89 -4.94 -9.87
C THR A 181 14.49 -4.85 -8.40
N VAL A 182 15.21 -5.53 -7.52
CA VAL A 182 14.97 -5.47 -6.08
C VAL A 182 15.96 -4.50 -5.43
N ARG A 183 15.47 -3.40 -4.82
CA ARG A 183 16.28 -2.42 -4.11
C ARG A 183 15.74 -2.23 -2.71
N SER A 184 16.57 -2.38 -1.68
CA SER A 184 16.15 -2.36 -0.27
C SER A 184 14.92 -3.25 -0.02
N GLY A 185 14.91 -4.46 -0.61
CA GLY A 185 13.82 -5.41 -0.50
C GLY A 185 12.54 -5.04 -1.25
N LYS A 186 12.51 -3.96 -2.03
CA LYS A 186 11.32 -3.48 -2.78
C LYS A 186 11.45 -3.84 -4.26
N PRO A 187 10.39 -4.39 -4.88
CA PRO A 187 10.41 -4.81 -6.28
C PRO A 187 10.01 -3.66 -7.22
N TYR A 188 10.81 -3.40 -8.22
CA TYR A 188 10.58 -2.37 -9.25
C TYR A 188 10.47 -3.00 -10.63
N LEU A 189 9.49 -2.55 -11.41
CA LEU A 189 9.23 -3.01 -12.77
C LEU A 189 9.43 -1.86 -13.76
N LYS A 190 10.17 -2.10 -14.84
CA LYS A 190 10.21 -1.20 -16.00
C LYS A 190 8.95 -1.39 -16.83
N SER A 191 8.30 -0.29 -17.18
CA SER A 191 7.02 -0.28 -17.88
C SER A 191 6.95 0.89 -18.85
N ILE A 192 5.94 0.93 -19.71
CA ILE A 192 5.70 2.07 -20.60
C ILE A 192 4.33 2.67 -20.30
N VAL A 193 4.28 3.98 -20.09
CA VAL A 193 3.02 4.72 -20.05
C VAL A 193 2.80 5.44 -21.38
N SER A 194 1.57 5.39 -21.86
CA SER A 194 1.11 6.18 -23.01
C SER A 194 0.29 7.35 -22.48
N LEU A 195 0.72 8.54 -22.82
CA LEU A 195 0.14 9.82 -22.42
C LEU A 195 -0.53 10.50 -23.64
N ALA A 196 -1.25 11.57 -23.39
CA ALA A 196 -1.89 12.37 -24.46
C ALA A 196 -0.90 12.76 -25.56
N GLY A 197 -1.40 12.89 -26.80
CA GLY A 197 -0.58 13.26 -27.95
C GLY A 197 0.36 12.15 -28.42
N ASN A 198 0.01 10.88 -28.18
CA ASN A 198 0.79 9.71 -28.59
C ASN A 198 2.20 9.63 -27.94
N THR A 199 2.38 10.32 -26.82
CA THR A 199 3.64 10.33 -26.06
C THR A 199 3.79 9.02 -25.30
N LYS A 200 4.88 8.28 -25.58
CA LYS A 200 5.27 7.09 -24.81
C LYS A 200 6.48 7.38 -23.94
N LEU A 201 6.42 6.92 -22.71
CA LEU A 201 7.49 7.14 -21.73
C LEU A 201 7.82 5.85 -21.01
N ASP A 202 9.11 5.49 -20.99
CA ASP A 202 9.62 4.44 -20.12
C ASP A 202 9.63 4.92 -18.67
N VAL A 203 9.06 4.11 -17.79
CA VAL A 203 8.92 4.43 -16.36
C VAL A 203 9.38 3.27 -15.49
N ILE A 204 9.89 3.61 -14.31
CA ILE A 204 10.21 2.65 -13.25
C ILE A 204 9.09 2.73 -12.23
N LEU A 205 8.38 1.62 -12.03
CA LEU A 205 7.24 1.53 -11.12
C LEU A 205 7.54 0.56 -9.97
N LEU A 206 7.33 1.02 -8.74
CA LEU A 206 7.35 0.16 -7.56
C LEU A 206 6.12 -0.76 -7.57
N ILE A 207 6.29 -2.05 -7.32
CA ILE A 207 5.19 -2.99 -7.09
C ILE A 207 4.83 -2.90 -5.61
N ASP A 208 3.68 -2.29 -5.30
CA ASP A 208 3.33 -1.85 -3.95
C ASP A 208 1.96 -2.40 -3.52
N THR A 209 1.98 -3.43 -2.66
CA THR A 209 0.74 -3.99 -2.09
C THR A 209 0.19 -3.18 -0.91
N GLY A 210 0.95 -2.23 -0.40
CA GLY A 210 0.50 -1.24 0.59
C GLY A 210 -0.27 -0.06 -0.03
N ALA A 211 -0.32 0.04 -1.38
CA ALA A 211 -1.04 1.07 -2.09
C ALA A 211 -2.37 0.56 -2.66
N GLY A 212 -3.49 1.06 -2.14
CA GLY A 212 -4.85 0.65 -2.51
C GLY A 212 -5.39 1.27 -3.81
N LEU A 213 -4.55 1.54 -4.81
CA LEU A 213 -4.88 2.19 -6.08
C LEU A 213 -4.38 1.37 -7.28
N PRO A 214 -4.77 1.68 -8.53
CA PRO A 214 -4.24 0.97 -9.70
C PRO A 214 -2.83 1.42 -10.09
N LEU A 215 -2.64 2.73 -10.27
CA LEU A 215 -1.41 3.37 -10.72
C LEU A 215 -1.26 4.73 -10.09
N LEU A 216 -0.06 5.06 -9.64
CA LEU A 216 0.34 6.40 -9.26
C LEU A 216 1.56 6.79 -10.08
N LEU A 217 1.59 8.03 -10.60
CA LEU A 217 2.72 8.61 -11.30
C LEU A 217 3.19 9.87 -10.58
N HIS A 218 4.50 10.06 -10.53
CA HIS A 218 5.14 11.25 -9.94
C HIS A 218 5.46 12.25 -11.04
N ASN A 219 4.68 13.36 -11.11
CA ASN A 219 4.75 14.33 -12.19
C ASN A 219 6.12 14.95 -12.38
N ASN A 220 6.82 15.21 -11.29
CA ASN A 220 8.10 15.90 -11.30
C ASN A 220 9.30 15.01 -11.61
N THR A 221 9.10 13.74 -11.95
CA THR A 221 10.19 12.82 -12.29
C THR A 221 10.58 12.81 -13.77
N ASP A 222 9.70 13.31 -14.63
CA ASP A 222 9.96 13.54 -16.05
C ASP A 222 9.05 14.67 -16.55
N PRO A 223 9.55 15.67 -17.29
CA PRO A 223 8.76 16.80 -17.76
C PRO A 223 7.61 16.42 -18.72
N ARG A 224 7.62 15.20 -19.28
CA ARG A 224 6.54 14.66 -20.11
C ARG A 224 5.39 14.07 -19.29
N LEU A 225 5.57 13.82 -17.98
CA LEU A 225 4.53 13.36 -17.07
C LEU A 225 3.60 14.50 -16.68
N VAL A 226 2.83 14.99 -17.64
CA VAL A 226 1.83 16.05 -17.43
C VAL A 226 0.48 15.48 -17.03
N LEU A 227 -0.32 16.26 -16.31
CA LEU A 227 -1.69 15.88 -15.97
C LEU A 227 -2.54 15.72 -17.25
N PRO A 228 -3.47 14.75 -17.30
CA PRO A 228 -4.42 14.62 -18.39
C PRO A 228 -5.35 15.85 -18.45
N GLU A 229 -6.03 16.08 -19.59
CA GLU A 229 -6.96 17.19 -19.77
C GLU A 229 -8.08 17.19 -18.72
N HIS A 230 -8.59 15.98 -18.40
CA HIS A 230 -9.64 15.81 -17.40
C HIS A 230 -9.08 15.16 -16.15
N TYR A 231 -9.06 15.92 -15.07
CA TYR A 231 -8.62 15.44 -13.75
C TYR A 231 -9.41 16.14 -12.63
N ILE A 232 -9.43 15.52 -11.47
CA ILE A 232 -9.90 16.11 -10.22
C ILE A 232 -8.74 16.25 -9.25
N ARG A 233 -8.74 17.33 -8.48
CA ARG A 233 -7.83 17.50 -7.34
C ARG A 233 -8.51 16.98 -6.08
N GLY A 234 -7.78 16.27 -5.24
CA GLY A 234 -8.31 15.78 -3.98
C GLY A 234 -7.31 14.92 -3.21
N LYS A 235 -7.81 14.32 -2.16
CA LYS A 235 -7.07 13.36 -1.34
C LYS A 235 -7.07 12.01 -2.06
N LEU A 236 -5.90 11.56 -2.47
CA LEU A 236 -5.72 10.31 -3.23
C LEU A 236 -5.75 9.06 -2.36
N GLY A 237 -5.41 9.22 -1.10
CA GLY A 237 -5.30 8.15 -0.11
C GLY A 237 -4.63 8.65 1.15
N LEU A 238 -4.29 7.72 2.03
CA LEU A 238 -3.49 7.99 3.21
C LEU A 238 -2.18 7.20 3.13
N GLY A 239 -1.10 7.86 3.49
CA GLY A 239 0.21 7.26 3.65
C GLY A 239 0.74 7.44 5.07
N LEU A 240 1.93 6.85 5.36
CA LEU A 240 2.65 7.05 6.61
C LEU A 240 3.03 8.53 6.79
N GLY A 241 2.22 9.44 7.07
CA GLY A 241 2.48 10.89 7.21
C GLY A 241 1.22 11.70 7.10
N GLY A 242 0.13 11.08 6.66
CA GLY A 242 -1.15 11.73 6.52
C GLY A 242 -1.80 11.57 5.15
N PHE A 243 -2.70 12.49 4.83
CA PHE A 243 -3.37 12.49 3.53
C PHE A 243 -2.40 12.81 2.42
N VAL A 244 -2.38 11.94 1.41
CA VAL A 244 -1.70 12.18 0.14
C VAL A 244 -2.61 13.05 -0.72
N GLU A 245 -2.25 14.31 -0.88
CA GLU A 245 -2.93 15.20 -1.82
C GLU A 245 -2.35 15.06 -3.22
N GLY A 246 -3.18 15.23 -4.24
CA GLY A 246 -2.74 15.15 -5.62
C GLY A 246 -3.91 15.25 -6.59
N HIS A 247 -3.74 14.65 -7.77
CA HIS A 247 -4.73 14.67 -8.83
C HIS A 247 -5.10 13.24 -9.22
N LEU A 248 -6.34 13.05 -9.63
CA LEU A 248 -6.84 11.78 -10.14
C LEU A 248 -7.35 12.00 -11.56
N GLY A 249 -6.88 11.20 -12.50
CA GLY A 249 -7.24 11.28 -13.91
C GLY A 249 -7.08 9.95 -14.62
N ARG A 250 -7.09 9.94 -15.96
CA ARG A 250 -6.84 8.73 -16.74
C ARG A 250 -5.76 9.04 -17.78
N ILE A 251 -4.74 8.19 -17.86
CA ILE A 251 -3.79 8.19 -18.97
C ILE A 251 -4.30 7.29 -20.11
N GLU A 252 -3.74 7.43 -21.30
CA GLU A 252 -4.15 6.62 -22.45
C GLU A 252 -3.95 5.15 -22.21
N ALA A 253 -2.76 4.74 -21.73
CA ALA A 253 -2.51 3.35 -21.36
C ALA A 253 -1.30 3.18 -20.42
N LEU A 254 -1.34 2.09 -19.64
CA LEU A 254 -0.16 1.46 -19.03
C LEU A 254 0.13 0.17 -19.79
N ASN A 255 1.39 -0.02 -20.20
CA ASN A 255 1.84 -1.20 -20.91
C ASN A 255 2.86 -1.98 -20.05
N LEU A 256 2.49 -3.20 -19.70
CA LEU A 256 3.34 -4.17 -19.02
C LEU A 256 3.75 -5.24 -20.06
N GLY A 257 4.81 -4.97 -20.81
CA GLY A 257 5.21 -5.83 -21.93
C GLY A 257 4.04 -6.01 -22.93
N VAL A 258 3.52 -7.22 -23.03
CA VAL A 258 2.39 -7.57 -23.93
C VAL A 258 1.01 -7.23 -23.36
N LEU A 259 0.94 -6.89 -22.08
CA LEU A 259 -0.31 -6.58 -21.40
C LEU A 259 -0.55 -5.06 -21.41
N THR A 260 -1.75 -4.64 -21.79
CA THR A 260 -2.10 -3.21 -21.90
C THR A 260 -3.36 -2.91 -21.08
N PHE A 261 -3.33 -1.81 -20.34
CA PHE A 261 -4.46 -1.26 -19.59
C PHE A 261 -4.85 0.10 -20.18
N PRO A 262 -5.79 0.14 -21.12
CA PRO A 262 -6.24 1.40 -21.71
C PRO A 262 -7.06 2.20 -20.70
N HIS A 263 -6.96 3.53 -20.79
CA HIS A 263 -7.68 4.50 -19.95
C HIS A 263 -7.61 4.16 -18.45
N ILE A 264 -6.41 3.75 -17.99
CA ILE A 264 -6.21 3.37 -16.60
C ILE A 264 -6.38 4.57 -15.68
N LEU A 265 -7.12 4.35 -14.59
CA LEU A 265 -7.26 5.33 -13.51
C LEU A 265 -5.89 5.54 -12.86
N THR A 266 -5.45 6.79 -12.83
CA THR A 266 -4.10 7.16 -12.42
C THR A 266 -4.15 8.28 -11.40
N SER A 267 -3.48 8.06 -10.28
CA SER A 267 -3.19 9.10 -9.30
C SER A 267 -1.90 9.81 -9.67
N PHE A 268 -1.83 11.12 -9.45
CA PHE A 268 -0.67 11.95 -9.75
C PHE A 268 -0.26 12.72 -8.51
N GLN A 269 1.02 12.63 -8.18
CA GLN A 269 1.62 13.28 -7.02
C GLN A 269 3.08 13.61 -7.34
N ASP A 270 3.61 14.67 -6.73
CA ASP A 270 5.04 14.94 -6.83
C ASP A 270 5.85 14.05 -5.89
N LEU A 271 6.98 13.56 -6.36
CA LEU A 271 7.96 12.89 -5.54
C LEU A 271 8.78 13.92 -4.76
N SER A 272 9.08 13.66 -3.48
CA SER A 272 9.90 14.58 -2.71
C SER A 272 11.31 14.69 -3.27
N HIS A 273 11.93 15.86 -3.11
CA HIS A 273 13.26 16.12 -3.62
C HIS A 273 14.32 15.18 -3.03
N SER A 274 14.21 14.83 -1.76
CA SER A 274 15.12 13.88 -1.10
C SER A 274 15.07 12.48 -1.72
N VAL A 275 13.89 12.01 -2.11
CA VAL A 275 13.74 10.72 -2.78
C VAL A 275 14.20 10.77 -4.23
N MET A 276 13.99 11.91 -4.92
CA MET A 276 14.51 12.10 -6.28
C MET A 276 16.03 12.01 -6.38
N GLN A 277 16.74 12.48 -5.37
CA GLN A 277 18.21 12.45 -5.32
C GLN A 277 18.76 11.08 -4.89
N ASP A 278 17.94 10.22 -4.29
CA ASP A 278 18.35 8.89 -3.88
C ASP A 278 18.09 7.89 -5.02
N SER A 279 19.16 7.54 -5.77
CA SER A 279 19.07 6.59 -6.88
C SER A 279 18.55 5.20 -6.47
N THR A 280 18.68 4.83 -5.20
CA THR A 280 18.19 3.54 -4.67
C THR A 280 16.68 3.53 -4.46
N ARG A 281 16.06 4.70 -4.34
CA ARG A 281 14.62 4.90 -4.11
C ARG A 281 13.91 5.52 -5.30
N PHE A 282 14.66 6.00 -6.30
CA PHE A 282 14.07 6.66 -7.46
C PHE A 282 13.07 5.77 -8.18
N ARG A 283 11.91 6.33 -8.46
CA ARG A 283 10.83 5.73 -9.26
C ARG A 283 10.00 6.83 -9.92
N ASN A 284 9.39 6.49 -11.05
CA ASN A 284 8.41 7.40 -11.69
C ASN A 284 7.00 7.22 -11.12
N GLY A 285 6.75 6.15 -10.35
CA GLY A 285 5.46 5.87 -9.79
C GLY A 285 5.38 4.51 -9.11
N LEU A 286 4.17 4.02 -8.92
CA LEU A 286 3.93 2.69 -8.37
C LEU A 286 2.67 2.03 -8.96
N ILE A 287 2.67 0.72 -8.95
CA ILE A 287 1.54 -0.15 -9.25
C ILE A 287 0.99 -0.67 -7.93
N GLY A 288 -0.29 -0.37 -7.66
CA GLY A 288 -0.93 -0.79 -6.42
C GLY A 288 -1.82 -2.03 -6.58
N THR A 289 -2.42 -2.44 -5.45
CA THR A 289 -3.20 -3.67 -5.34
C THR A 289 -4.40 -3.74 -6.27
N GLN A 290 -5.07 -2.62 -6.59
CA GLN A 290 -6.20 -2.65 -7.52
C GLN A 290 -5.80 -3.19 -8.90
N LEU A 291 -4.58 -2.87 -9.38
CA LEU A 291 -4.07 -3.44 -10.62
C LEU A 291 -3.63 -4.89 -10.40
N LEU A 292 -2.91 -5.18 -9.31
CA LEU A 292 -2.43 -6.52 -9.01
C LEU A 292 -3.56 -7.54 -8.88
N THR A 293 -4.77 -7.14 -8.44
CA THR A 293 -5.96 -8.01 -8.42
C THR A 293 -6.41 -8.51 -9.79
N ARG A 294 -5.88 -7.94 -10.87
CA ARG A 294 -6.15 -8.41 -12.26
C ARG A 294 -5.38 -9.66 -12.61
N PHE A 295 -4.48 -10.08 -11.72
CA PHE A 295 -3.52 -11.16 -11.97
C PHE A 295 -3.48 -12.18 -10.83
N GLN A 296 -3.05 -13.38 -11.16
CA GLN A 296 -2.29 -14.20 -10.23
C GLN A 296 -0.84 -13.74 -10.35
N VAL A 297 -0.23 -13.40 -9.23
CA VAL A 297 1.08 -12.74 -9.18
C VAL A 297 2.08 -13.64 -8.47
N TYR A 298 3.29 -13.78 -9.02
CA TYR A 298 4.46 -14.26 -8.29
C TYR A 298 5.52 -13.18 -8.33
N ILE A 299 6.17 -12.95 -7.20
CA ILE A 299 7.33 -12.07 -7.04
C ILE A 299 8.46 -12.92 -6.50
N ASP A 300 9.43 -13.20 -7.33
CA ASP A 300 10.66 -13.92 -6.99
C ASP A 300 11.73 -12.88 -6.66
N TYR A 301 11.90 -12.62 -5.38
CA TYR A 301 12.84 -11.61 -4.88
C TYR A 301 14.29 -12.02 -5.08
N VAL A 302 14.56 -13.32 -5.07
CA VAL A 302 15.91 -13.87 -5.15
C VAL A 302 16.43 -13.85 -6.59
N ASN A 303 15.58 -14.25 -7.54
CA ASN A 303 15.94 -14.28 -8.97
C ASN A 303 15.52 -13.00 -9.72
N GLU A 304 14.98 -12.00 -9.02
CA GLU A 304 14.51 -10.73 -9.60
C GLU A 304 13.54 -10.92 -10.77
N LYS A 305 12.56 -11.81 -10.57
CA LYS A 305 11.53 -12.13 -11.57
C LYS A 305 10.12 -11.89 -11.01
N MET A 306 9.23 -11.50 -11.90
CA MET A 306 7.80 -11.45 -11.61
C MET A 306 7.03 -12.22 -12.68
N TYR A 307 6.04 -13.01 -12.26
CA TYR A 307 5.20 -13.76 -13.20
C TYR A 307 3.75 -13.32 -13.01
N LEU A 308 3.10 -12.94 -14.10
CA LEU A 308 1.72 -12.46 -14.11
C LEU A 308 0.85 -13.35 -15.03
N ARG A 309 -0.27 -13.81 -14.51
CA ARG A 309 -1.33 -14.43 -15.30
C ARG A 309 -2.62 -13.68 -15.14
N THR A 310 -3.23 -13.24 -16.24
CA THR A 310 -4.48 -12.50 -16.24
C THR A 310 -5.62 -13.30 -15.62
N GLN A 311 -6.50 -12.61 -14.90
CA GLN A 311 -7.73 -13.18 -14.33
C GLN A 311 -8.97 -12.66 -15.08
N GLY A 312 -10.14 -13.22 -14.80
CA GLY A 312 -11.40 -12.90 -15.49
C GLY A 312 -11.87 -11.43 -15.32
N ASN A 313 -11.23 -10.65 -14.46
CA ASN A 313 -11.49 -9.24 -14.29
C ASN A 313 -10.47 -8.33 -15.00
N TYR A 314 -9.53 -8.88 -15.78
CA TYR A 314 -8.45 -8.14 -16.45
C TYR A 314 -8.97 -6.94 -17.26
N ASN A 315 -9.98 -7.16 -18.10
CA ASN A 315 -10.55 -6.13 -18.98
C ASN A 315 -11.59 -5.21 -18.30
N LYS A 316 -11.88 -5.38 -17.01
CA LYS A 316 -12.86 -4.53 -16.33
C LYS A 316 -12.28 -3.15 -16.06
N LYS A 317 -13.05 -2.10 -16.34
CA LYS A 317 -12.65 -0.73 -16.01
C LYS A 317 -12.36 -0.58 -14.52
N PHE A 318 -11.35 0.21 -14.19
CA PHE A 318 -11.11 0.62 -12.80
C PHE A 318 -12.21 1.61 -12.40
N LYS A 319 -12.93 1.22 -11.33
CA LYS A 319 -14.04 2.01 -10.80
C LYS A 319 -13.50 3.05 -9.84
N MET A 320 -14.18 4.20 -9.82
CA MET A 320 -13.95 5.26 -8.85
C MET A 320 -15.28 5.63 -8.19
N ASP A 321 -15.20 6.36 -7.09
CA ASP A 321 -16.34 7.00 -6.47
C ASP A 321 -16.94 8.03 -7.43
N LYS A 322 -18.27 8.06 -7.52
CA LYS A 322 -19.05 8.97 -8.38
C LYS A 322 -19.96 9.89 -7.58
N SER A 323 -19.83 9.87 -6.28
CA SER A 323 -20.54 10.78 -5.37
C SER A 323 -19.72 12.00 -5.01
N GLY A 324 -18.40 11.84 -4.94
CA GLY A 324 -17.47 12.83 -4.44
C GLY A 324 -17.35 12.85 -2.91
N LEU A 325 -17.86 11.82 -2.22
CA LEU A 325 -17.77 11.70 -0.77
C LEU A 325 -16.47 11.02 -0.36
N ILE A 326 -15.80 11.58 0.63
CA ILE A 326 -14.74 10.92 1.39
C ILE A 326 -15.31 10.58 2.76
N ILE A 327 -15.38 9.29 3.09
CA ILE A 327 -16.09 8.79 4.27
C ILE A 327 -15.11 8.02 5.15
N PHE A 328 -15.17 8.30 6.46
CA PHE A 328 -14.46 7.58 7.50
C PHE A 328 -15.43 6.77 8.36
N ALA A 329 -14.96 5.61 8.80
CA ALA A 329 -15.63 4.78 9.78
C ALA A 329 -15.10 5.13 11.17
N MET A 330 -15.94 5.58 12.06
CA MET A 330 -15.58 6.03 13.40
C MET A 330 -16.27 5.21 14.49
N GLY A 331 -15.89 5.45 15.73
CA GLY A 331 -16.39 4.75 16.91
C GLY A 331 -15.69 3.42 17.17
N GLN A 332 -15.88 2.82 18.34
CA GLN A 332 -15.21 1.59 18.74
C GLN A 332 -15.41 0.42 17.77
N ASN A 333 -16.59 0.35 17.15
CA ASN A 333 -16.94 -0.72 16.19
C ASN A 333 -16.74 -0.29 14.73
N LEU A 334 -16.17 0.88 14.46
CA LEU A 334 -15.93 1.42 13.11
C LEU A 334 -17.18 1.37 12.21
N ASN A 335 -18.36 1.63 12.77
CA ASN A 335 -19.66 1.55 12.10
C ASN A 335 -20.46 2.87 12.12
N ILE A 336 -19.83 3.95 12.53
CA ILE A 336 -20.34 5.32 12.44
C ILE A 336 -19.66 5.98 11.25
N TYR A 337 -20.40 6.25 10.18
CA TYR A 337 -19.83 6.80 8.95
C TYR A 337 -19.96 8.30 8.92
N VAL A 338 -18.81 8.98 8.90
CA VAL A 338 -18.70 10.44 8.91
C VAL A 338 -18.15 10.91 7.57
N VAL A 339 -18.75 11.95 7.02
CA VAL A 339 -18.24 12.63 5.83
C VAL A 339 -17.00 13.42 6.25
N GLN A 340 -15.83 12.93 5.84
CA GLN A 340 -14.54 13.56 6.17
C GLN A 340 -14.19 14.70 5.22
N ASP A 341 -14.57 14.57 3.95
CA ASP A 341 -14.34 15.59 2.93
C ASP A 341 -15.28 15.39 1.74
N ILE A 342 -15.39 16.39 0.89
CA ILE A 342 -16.26 16.37 -0.30
C ILE A 342 -15.51 17.01 -1.46
N LEU A 343 -15.46 16.31 -2.58
CA LEU A 343 -14.90 16.87 -3.80
C LEU A 343 -15.78 18.03 -4.31
N ALA A 344 -15.16 19.14 -4.63
CA ALA A 344 -15.84 20.26 -5.25
C ALA A 344 -16.48 19.84 -6.59
N ASN A 345 -17.60 20.47 -6.96
CA ASN A 345 -18.35 20.19 -8.19
C ASN A 345 -18.79 18.71 -8.32
N SER A 346 -19.05 18.06 -7.21
CA SER A 346 -19.50 16.67 -7.15
C SER A 346 -20.99 16.58 -6.81
N PRO A 347 -21.65 15.45 -7.13
CA PRO A 347 -23.06 15.24 -6.77
C PRO A 347 -23.36 15.39 -5.26
N ALA A 348 -22.42 15.07 -4.40
CA ALA A 348 -22.57 15.25 -2.96
C ALA A 348 -22.52 16.72 -2.55
N ALA A 349 -21.62 17.51 -3.18
CA ALA A 349 -21.55 18.97 -2.99
C ALA A 349 -22.84 19.65 -3.45
N ASP A 350 -23.34 19.30 -4.64
CA ASP A 350 -24.59 19.82 -5.21
C ASP A 350 -25.82 19.49 -4.33
N ALA A 351 -25.77 18.37 -3.61
CA ALA A 351 -26.81 17.97 -2.65
C ALA A 351 -26.67 18.64 -1.28
N ASP A 352 -25.77 19.59 -1.11
CA ASP A 352 -25.48 20.23 0.18
C ASP A 352 -25.18 19.19 1.28
N ILE A 353 -24.35 18.19 0.99
CA ILE A 353 -23.71 17.37 2.00
C ILE A 353 -22.44 18.10 2.44
N ARG A 354 -22.11 18.05 3.71
CA ARG A 354 -21.00 18.82 4.30
C ARG A 354 -20.07 17.94 5.13
N GLN A 355 -18.84 18.37 5.24
CA GLN A 355 -17.89 17.76 6.17
C GLN A 355 -18.49 17.74 7.60
N GLY A 356 -18.31 16.61 8.30
CA GLY A 356 -18.85 16.36 9.62
C GLY A 356 -20.29 15.79 9.63
N ASP A 357 -20.97 15.69 8.48
CA ASP A 357 -22.27 15.01 8.42
C ASP A 357 -22.10 13.52 8.75
N ILE A 358 -22.97 12.99 9.62
CA ILE A 358 -22.98 11.57 9.97
C ILE A 358 -24.02 10.87 9.10
N ILE A 359 -23.61 9.85 8.36
CA ILE A 359 -24.51 9.07 7.51
C ILE A 359 -25.28 8.07 8.37
N LYS A 360 -26.60 8.28 8.54
CA LYS A 360 -27.47 7.42 9.35
C LYS A 360 -28.13 6.32 8.54
N LYS A 361 -28.54 6.63 7.28
CA LYS A 361 -29.16 5.63 6.38
C LYS A 361 -28.63 5.82 4.96
N VAL A 362 -28.49 4.71 4.25
CA VAL A 362 -28.15 4.65 2.82
C VAL A 362 -29.21 3.79 2.12
N GLN A 363 -29.88 4.37 1.12
CA GLN A 363 -30.96 3.68 0.36
C GLN A 363 -32.05 3.09 1.28
N GLY A 364 -32.35 3.77 2.40
CA GLY A 364 -33.38 3.37 3.34
C GLY A 364 -32.91 2.45 4.49
N LEU A 365 -31.76 1.80 4.35
CA LEU A 365 -31.20 0.90 5.38
C LEU A 365 -30.26 1.68 6.32
N PRO A 366 -30.18 1.33 7.62
CA PRO A 366 -29.20 1.91 8.54
C PRO A 366 -27.78 1.76 7.98
N ALA A 367 -27.00 2.84 8.05
CA ALA A 367 -25.63 2.83 7.53
C ALA A 367 -24.73 1.82 8.29
N SER A 368 -24.96 1.67 9.61
CA SER A 368 -24.22 0.72 10.46
C SER A 368 -24.39 -0.78 10.06
N MET A 369 -25.35 -1.10 9.18
CA MET A 369 -25.50 -2.47 8.64
C MET A 369 -24.55 -2.77 7.49
N TYR A 370 -23.89 -1.78 6.96
CA TYR A 370 -22.89 -1.97 5.90
C TYR A 370 -21.49 -2.05 6.51
N ALA A 371 -20.62 -2.87 5.95
CA ALA A 371 -19.19 -2.65 6.08
C ALA A 371 -18.80 -1.45 5.20
N LEU A 372 -17.75 -0.71 5.55
CA LEU A 372 -17.36 0.51 4.83
C LEU A 372 -17.13 0.26 3.33
N ASP A 373 -16.44 -0.82 2.96
CA ASP A 373 -16.20 -1.20 1.58
C ASP A 373 -17.50 -1.43 0.80
N ASN A 374 -18.49 -2.09 1.39
CA ASN A 374 -19.80 -2.28 0.78
C ASN A 374 -20.54 -0.95 0.59
N LEU A 375 -20.42 -0.04 1.55
CA LEU A 375 -20.99 1.30 1.47
C LEU A 375 -20.31 2.09 0.33
N LEU A 376 -18.99 2.08 0.24
CA LEU A 376 -18.23 2.75 -0.82
C LEU A 376 -18.57 2.17 -2.21
N HIS A 377 -18.79 0.87 -2.32
CA HIS A 377 -19.24 0.26 -3.58
C HIS A 377 -20.59 0.75 -4.08
N ILE A 378 -21.47 1.26 -3.20
CA ILE A 378 -22.75 1.86 -3.62
C ILE A 378 -22.47 3.11 -4.47
N PHE A 379 -21.46 3.89 -4.13
CA PHE A 379 -21.10 5.12 -4.85
C PHE A 379 -20.28 4.88 -6.12
N GLN A 380 -19.80 3.65 -6.34
CA GLN A 380 -19.14 3.22 -7.57
C GLN A 380 -20.09 2.62 -8.61
N ARG A 381 -21.40 2.64 -8.36
CA ARG A 381 -22.43 2.10 -9.29
C ARG A 381 -22.46 2.94 -10.58
N ARG A 382 -23.31 2.47 -11.54
CA ARG A 382 -23.45 3.14 -12.84
C ARG A 382 -23.83 4.61 -12.67
N GLU A 383 -23.34 5.44 -13.56
CA GLU A 383 -23.73 6.84 -13.68
C GLU A 383 -25.26 6.97 -13.81
N GLY A 384 -25.82 8.07 -13.32
CA GLY A 384 -27.24 8.34 -13.26
C GLY A 384 -28.01 7.58 -12.16
N LYS A 385 -27.37 6.63 -11.45
CA LYS A 385 -28.02 5.94 -10.33
C LYS A 385 -28.32 6.92 -9.20
N SER A 386 -29.60 7.00 -8.81
CA SER A 386 -30.03 7.82 -7.69
C SER A 386 -29.59 7.21 -6.36
N ILE A 387 -28.99 8.05 -5.50
CA ILE A 387 -28.60 7.75 -4.13
C ILE A 387 -29.44 8.61 -3.19
N THR A 388 -29.96 7.96 -2.15
CA THR A 388 -30.68 8.64 -1.05
C THR A 388 -29.90 8.37 0.24
N LEU A 389 -29.50 9.44 0.91
CA LEU A 389 -28.88 9.42 2.23
C LEU A 389 -29.79 10.07 3.26
N VAL A 390 -29.79 9.58 4.46
CA VAL A 390 -30.26 10.29 5.65
C VAL A 390 -29.02 10.61 6.46
N ILE A 391 -28.77 11.88 6.67
CA ILE A 391 -27.61 12.38 7.42
C ILE A 391 -28.06 13.06 8.69
N GLN A 392 -27.18 13.08 9.67
CA GLN A 392 -27.31 13.89 10.88
C GLN A 392 -26.28 15.01 10.81
N ARG A 393 -26.74 16.25 10.86
CA ARG A 393 -25.92 17.46 10.93
C ARG A 393 -26.24 18.18 12.24
N LYS A 394 -25.31 18.18 13.19
CA LYS A 394 -25.57 18.61 14.57
C LYS A 394 -26.78 17.85 15.17
N GLN A 395 -27.89 18.51 15.42
CA GLN A 395 -29.11 17.91 15.95
C GLN A 395 -30.19 17.63 14.88
N GLU A 396 -29.95 18.06 13.62
CA GLU A 396 -30.93 17.92 12.57
C GLU A 396 -30.73 16.63 11.78
N THR A 397 -31.84 15.99 11.42
CA THR A 397 -31.85 14.85 10.49
C THR A 397 -32.32 15.30 9.12
N LEU A 398 -31.45 15.20 8.12
CA LEU A 398 -31.68 15.68 6.77
C LEU A 398 -31.72 14.51 5.78
N LYS A 399 -32.66 14.54 4.84
CA LYS A 399 -32.70 13.60 3.73
C LYS A 399 -32.11 14.27 2.49
N LYS A 400 -31.04 13.68 1.95
CA LYS A 400 -30.33 14.14 0.79
C LYS A 400 -30.49 13.15 -0.36
N ARG A 401 -30.64 13.66 -1.59
CA ARG A 401 -30.78 12.83 -2.79
C ARG A 401 -29.97 13.45 -3.93
N PHE A 402 -29.18 12.60 -4.58
CA PHE A 402 -28.37 12.98 -5.75
C PHE A 402 -28.23 11.81 -6.74
N LYS A 403 -27.77 12.09 -7.95
CA LYS A 403 -27.46 11.06 -8.95
C LYS A 403 -25.95 10.96 -9.09
N LEU A 404 -25.43 9.72 -9.13
CA LEU A 404 -24.02 9.48 -9.39
C LEU A 404 -23.61 10.03 -10.77
N LYS A 405 -22.44 10.63 -10.86
CA LYS A 405 -21.88 11.23 -12.08
C LYS A 405 -20.41 10.80 -12.23
N GLU A 406 -19.99 10.46 -13.45
CA GLU A 406 -18.56 10.27 -13.73
C GLU A 406 -17.86 11.61 -13.48
N LEU A 407 -16.76 11.57 -12.69
CA LEU A 407 -16.03 12.78 -12.28
C LEU A 407 -14.81 13.03 -13.17
N ILE A 408 -14.31 11.97 -13.86
CA ILE A 408 -13.19 11.99 -14.82
C ILE A 408 -13.39 10.97 -15.94
#